data_781fb07caefe7553b91a445660dab0d5
#
_entry.id   781fb07caefe7553b91a445660dab0d5
#
_cell.length_a   1.000
_cell.length_b   1.000
_cell.length_c   1.000
_cell.angle_alpha   90.00
_cell.angle_beta   90.00
_cell.angle_gamma   90.00
#
_symmetry.space_group_name_H-M   'P 1'
#
loop_
_entity.id
_entity.type
_entity.pdbx_description
1 polymer ?
#
loop_
_entity_poly.entity_id
_entity_poly.type
_entity_poly.pdbx_seq_one_letter_code
_entity_poly.pdbx_strand_id
1 'polypeptide(L)'
;HALSILYLNRKGFASVLHCGDCGAMPQCDACSVALTFFRRSNHVRCHYCGRTKPVPEHCSRCQSLKLEPVGSGTERVEEAVRRLFPQARVGRVDGETIRRPADARALNRLLAAGELDVVIGTQMIFRLGLEGRALCVALPDADAGLHIPDFRSAERMYHALRDAAELARPASEGGRLLIQTRLADHHAIMALSCGDEEVFVRQEQAFRQMLQYPPWTRLVRLDVSGTQEAMVSQAADRWAALLKAQAAGREPMVVVLGPSPAPHVLRRGRYCWQILIKSASLEAGKEIAVRTREDVERESRRGGLRYDIDVDPVSMA
;
A
#
# COMPACT_ATOMS: atom_id res chain seq x y z
N HIS A 1 17.45 -22.88 -20.86
CA HIS A 1 16.26 -22.05 -20.90
C HIS A 1 16.47 -20.77 -20.10
N ALA A 2 16.10 -19.61 -20.66
CA ALA A 2 16.19 -18.31 -20.02
C ALA A 2 14.80 -17.92 -19.50
N LEU A 3 14.54 -18.08 -18.21
CA LEU A 3 13.31 -17.63 -17.57
C LEU A 3 13.37 -16.12 -17.35
N SER A 4 12.30 -15.42 -17.72
CA SER A 4 12.07 -14.00 -17.37
C SER A 4 10.88 -13.88 -16.41
N ILE A 5 10.98 -13.00 -15.44
CA ILE A 5 9.92 -12.74 -14.44
C ILE A 5 9.51 -11.29 -14.51
N LEU A 6 8.22 -11.02 -14.68
CA LEU A 6 7.64 -9.68 -14.57
C LEU A 6 6.86 -9.61 -13.26
N TYR A 7 7.42 -8.90 -12.30
CA TYR A 7 6.78 -8.67 -11.01
C TYR A 7 5.96 -7.39 -11.02
N LEU A 8 4.69 -7.50 -10.66
CA LEU A 8 3.75 -6.38 -10.54
C LEU A 8 3.37 -6.19 -9.08
N ASN A 9 3.78 -5.07 -8.50
CA ASN A 9 3.42 -4.74 -7.12
C ASN A 9 1.96 -4.26 -7.05
N ARG A 10 1.01 -5.17 -7.34
CA ARG A 10 -0.42 -4.89 -7.30
C ARG A 10 -1.04 -5.42 -6.01
N LYS A 11 -1.43 -4.51 -5.11
CA LYS A 11 -2.56 -4.73 -4.19
C LYS A 11 -3.69 -3.83 -4.66
N GLY A 12 -4.94 -4.33 -4.62
CA GLY A 12 -6.14 -3.59 -5.03
C GLY A 12 -6.46 -2.42 -4.09
N PHE A 13 -5.61 -1.40 -4.10
CA PHE A 13 -5.79 -0.19 -3.31
C PHE A 13 -6.68 0.82 -4.03
N ALA A 14 -7.29 1.72 -3.24
CA ALA A 14 -8.00 2.88 -3.73
C ALA A 14 -7.17 3.62 -4.78
N SER A 15 -7.83 4.18 -5.80
CA SER A 15 -7.16 4.93 -6.86
C SER A 15 -6.34 6.07 -6.26
N VAL A 16 -5.09 6.18 -6.67
CA VAL A 16 -4.20 7.31 -6.37
C VAL A 16 -3.88 7.99 -7.69
N LEU A 17 -3.68 9.30 -7.68
CA LEU A 17 -3.21 10.03 -8.86
C LEU A 17 -1.68 10.08 -8.85
N HIS A 18 -1.07 9.98 -10.02
CA HIS A 18 0.34 10.26 -10.22
C HIS A 18 0.54 11.17 -11.42
N CYS A 19 1.63 11.88 -11.44
CA CYS A 19 2.03 12.66 -12.61
C CYS A 19 2.61 11.73 -13.68
N GLY A 20 2.03 11.75 -14.88
CA GLY A 20 2.49 10.96 -16.02
C GLY A 20 3.93 11.30 -16.47
N ASP A 21 4.41 12.52 -16.17
CA ASP A 21 5.75 12.97 -16.61
C ASP A 21 6.85 12.74 -15.56
N CYS A 22 6.59 13.01 -14.28
CA CYS A 22 7.64 12.92 -13.24
C CYS A 22 7.33 11.90 -12.11
N GLY A 23 6.20 11.21 -12.16
CA GLY A 23 5.80 10.21 -11.16
C GLY A 23 5.34 10.77 -9.81
N ALA A 24 5.46 12.07 -9.56
CA ALA A 24 5.05 12.67 -8.29
C ALA A 24 3.54 12.51 -8.05
N MET A 25 3.17 12.37 -6.76
CA MET A 25 1.78 12.23 -6.33
C MET A 25 1.32 13.38 -5.46
N PRO A 26 0.01 13.70 -5.48
CA PRO A 26 -0.58 14.52 -4.45
C PRO A 26 -0.45 13.84 -3.07
N GLN A 27 0.16 14.53 -2.12
CA GLN A 27 0.33 14.06 -0.74
C GLN A 27 -0.45 14.93 0.23
N CYS A 28 -0.74 14.36 1.40
CA CYS A 28 -1.32 15.10 2.51
C CYS A 28 -0.24 15.93 3.21
N ASP A 29 -0.44 17.24 3.35
CA ASP A 29 0.53 18.13 3.98
C ASP A 29 0.78 17.81 5.47
N ALA A 30 -0.20 17.21 6.15
CA ALA A 30 -0.09 16.87 7.57
C ALA A 30 0.40 15.45 7.83
N CYS A 31 0.19 14.51 6.91
CA CYS A 31 0.47 13.09 7.12
C CYS A 31 1.54 12.55 6.16
N SER A 32 1.90 13.32 5.12
CA SER A 32 2.86 12.96 4.08
C SER A 32 2.61 11.58 3.42
N VAL A 33 1.35 11.15 3.43
CA VAL A 33 0.90 9.95 2.69
C VAL A 33 0.17 10.37 1.42
N ALA A 34 0.21 9.51 0.40
CA ALA A 34 -0.53 9.74 -0.83
C ALA A 34 -2.02 9.94 -0.58
N LEU A 35 -2.63 10.88 -1.30
CA LEU A 35 -4.06 11.14 -1.22
C LEU A 35 -4.83 10.14 -2.08
N THR A 36 -5.91 9.60 -1.52
CA THR A 36 -6.84 8.73 -2.25
C THR A 36 -7.73 9.56 -3.18
N PHE A 37 -7.83 9.16 -4.44
CA PHE A 37 -8.64 9.80 -5.46
C PHE A 37 -10.05 9.20 -5.50
N PHE A 38 -11.06 10.04 -5.36
CA PHE A 38 -12.48 9.70 -5.45
C PHE A 38 -13.05 10.17 -6.80
N ARG A 39 -13.06 9.26 -7.77
CA ARG A 39 -13.42 9.56 -9.16
C ARG A 39 -14.83 10.18 -9.30
N ARG A 40 -15.84 9.69 -8.56
CA ARG A 40 -17.23 10.15 -8.66
C ARG A 40 -17.42 11.60 -8.22
N SER A 41 -16.67 12.03 -7.20
CA SER A 41 -16.79 13.36 -6.61
C SER A 41 -15.60 14.26 -6.95
N ASN A 42 -14.71 13.82 -7.84
CA ASN A 42 -13.55 14.54 -8.36
C ASN A 42 -12.74 15.27 -7.29
N HIS A 43 -12.42 14.57 -6.20
CA HIS A 43 -11.59 15.10 -5.12
C HIS A 43 -10.54 14.08 -4.66
N VAL A 44 -9.52 14.57 -3.95
CA VAL A 44 -8.55 13.74 -3.27
C VAL A 44 -8.69 13.88 -1.76
N ARG A 45 -8.51 12.80 -0.99
CA ARG A 45 -8.66 12.77 0.47
C ARG A 45 -7.57 11.98 1.15
N CYS A 46 -7.10 12.49 2.27
CA CYS A 46 -6.23 11.73 3.15
C CYS A 46 -7.05 10.73 3.98
N HIS A 47 -6.71 9.46 3.92
CA HIS A 47 -7.39 8.43 4.69
C HIS A 47 -6.90 8.34 6.16
N TYR A 48 -5.85 9.11 6.55
CA TYR A 48 -5.42 9.21 7.95
C TYR A 48 -6.17 10.33 8.70
N CYS A 49 -6.10 11.56 8.17
CA CYS A 49 -6.68 12.71 8.86
C CYS A 49 -8.02 13.19 8.29
N GLY A 50 -8.50 12.58 7.19
CA GLY A 50 -9.76 12.96 6.53
C GLY A 50 -9.69 14.24 5.68
N ARG A 51 -8.56 14.96 5.68
CA ARG A 51 -8.40 16.21 4.93
C ARG A 51 -8.69 15.99 3.45
N THR A 52 -9.64 16.76 2.91
CA THR A 52 -10.07 16.72 1.52
C THR A 52 -9.54 17.94 0.76
N LYS A 53 -9.12 17.71 -0.50
CA LYS A 53 -8.70 18.76 -1.42
C LYS A 53 -9.34 18.52 -2.80
N PRO A 54 -9.56 19.54 -3.61
CA PRO A 54 -9.86 19.34 -5.04
C PRO A 54 -8.72 18.59 -5.70
N VAL A 55 -9.00 17.93 -6.82
CA VAL A 55 -7.93 17.36 -7.67
C VAL A 55 -7.04 18.52 -8.11
N PRO A 56 -5.70 18.43 -7.91
CA PRO A 56 -4.80 19.47 -8.42
C PRO A 56 -4.90 19.58 -9.95
N GLU A 57 -4.88 20.79 -10.47
CA GLU A 57 -4.85 21.01 -11.93
C GLU A 57 -3.50 20.67 -12.53
N HIS A 58 -2.43 20.85 -11.76
CA HIS A 58 -1.06 20.56 -12.19
C HIS A 58 -0.29 19.80 -11.11
N CYS A 59 0.75 19.10 -11.54
CA CYS A 59 1.71 18.46 -10.67
C CYS A 59 2.48 19.48 -9.83
N SER A 60 2.53 19.30 -8.52
CA SER A 60 3.27 20.20 -7.62
C SER A 60 4.80 20.19 -7.84
N ARG A 61 5.35 19.11 -8.45
CA ARG A 61 6.79 18.97 -8.68
C ARG A 61 7.24 19.54 -10.03
N CYS A 62 6.53 19.23 -11.12
CA CYS A 62 6.97 19.59 -12.48
C CYS A 62 5.96 20.42 -13.28
N GLN A 63 4.84 20.84 -12.66
CA GLN A 63 3.79 21.67 -13.26
C GLN A 63 3.06 21.01 -14.45
N SER A 64 3.25 19.73 -14.69
CA SER A 64 2.55 18.98 -15.74
C SER A 64 1.04 18.87 -15.46
N LEU A 65 0.24 18.92 -16.51
CA LEU A 65 -1.23 18.70 -16.46
C LEU A 65 -1.61 17.20 -16.48
N LYS A 66 -0.63 16.29 -16.67
CA LYS A 66 -0.88 14.85 -16.80
C LYS A 66 -0.98 14.18 -15.42
N LEU A 67 -2.08 14.36 -14.74
CA LEU A 67 -2.40 13.63 -13.51
C LEU A 67 -3.33 12.45 -13.83
N GLU A 68 -2.84 11.23 -13.66
CA GLU A 68 -3.51 10.00 -14.08
C GLU A 68 -3.69 9.02 -12.90
N PRO A 69 -4.80 8.23 -12.87
CA PRO A 69 -4.95 7.17 -11.88
C PRO A 69 -3.92 6.05 -12.09
N VAL A 70 -3.27 5.61 -11.00
CA VAL A 70 -2.30 4.50 -11.03
C VAL A 70 -2.99 3.16 -11.27
N GLY A 71 -2.39 2.32 -12.12
CA GLY A 71 -2.60 0.87 -12.16
C GLY A 71 -2.75 0.24 -13.55
N SER A 72 -1.81 -0.62 -13.92
CA SER A 72 -1.97 -1.64 -14.95
C SER A 72 -2.26 -3.01 -14.31
N GLY A 73 -3.28 -3.74 -14.81
CA GLY A 73 -3.59 -5.08 -14.32
C GLY A 73 -2.62 -6.14 -14.87
N THR A 74 -2.43 -7.25 -14.15
CA THR A 74 -1.67 -8.42 -14.61
C THR A 74 -2.13 -8.91 -15.97
N GLU A 75 -3.43 -8.86 -16.26
CA GLU A 75 -4.02 -9.19 -17.55
C GLU A 75 -3.51 -8.32 -18.69
N ARG A 76 -3.48 -6.99 -18.50
CA ARG A 76 -2.96 -6.08 -19.54
C ARG A 76 -1.48 -6.29 -19.84
N VAL A 77 -0.70 -6.60 -18.80
CA VAL A 77 0.73 -6.92 -18.98
C VAL A 77 0.87 -8.26 -19.68
N GLU A 78 0.07 -9.27 -19.34
CA GLU A 78 0.05 -10.56 -20.03
C GLU A 78 -0.30 -10.39 -21.53
N GLU A 79 -1.36 -9.66 -21.84
CA GLU A 79 -1.75 -9.35 -23.23
C GLU A 79 -0.63 -8.64 -24.00
N ALA A 80 0.02 -7.66 -23.37
CA ALA A 80 1.13 -6.95 -23.98
C ALA A 80 2.32 -7.88 -24.25
N VAL A 81 2.69 -8.74 -23.30
CA VAL A 81 3.78 -9.71 -23.45
C VAL A 81 3.46 -10.71 -24.56
N ARG A 82 2.25 -11.29 -24.59
CA ARG A 82 1.84 -12.23 -25.66
C ARG A 82 1.83 -11.58 -27.04
N ARG A 83 1.48 -10.30 -27.12
CA ARG A 83 1.54 -9.55 -28.40
C ARG A 83 2.97 -9.27 -28.85
N LEU A 84 3.86 -8.91 -27.92
CA LEU A 84 5.26 -8.57 -28.23
C LEU A 84 6.11 -9.82 -28.47
N PHE A 85 5.80 -10.92 -27.81
CA PHE A 85 6.52 -12.18 -27.84
C PHE A 85 5.57 -13.35 -28.12
N PRO A 86 5.04 -13.50 -29.36
CA PRO A 86 4.01 -14.51 -29.68
C PRO A 86 4.45 -15.96 -29.47
N GLN A 87 5.78 -16.20 -29.50
CA GLN A 87 6.36 -17.54 -29.33
C GLN A 87 6.63 -17.88 -27.86
N ALA A 88 6.54 -16.88 -26.94
CA ALA A 88 6.85 -17.10 -25.54
C ALA A 88 5.73 -17.86 -24.83
N ARG A 89 6.13 -18.84 -24.02
CA ARG A 89 5.24 -19.58 -23.13
C ARG A 89 5.08 -18.79 -21.82
N VAL A 90 3.93 -18.15 -21.69
CA VAL A 90 3.66 -17.19 -20.61
C VAL A 90 2.79 -17.83 -19.54
N GLY A 91 3.25 -17.80 -18.28
CA GLY A 91 2.50 -18.17 -17.08
C GLY A 91 2.09 -16.96 -16.23
N ARG A 92 0.85 -16.93 -15.71
CA ARG A 92 0.37 -15.89 -14.80
C ARG A 92 0.21 -16.41 -13.38
N VAL A 93 0.63 -15.61 -12.38
CA VAL A 93 0.68 -15.94 -10.95
C VAL A 93 0.03 -14.83 -10.14
N ASP A 94 -1.25 -14.96 -9.88
CA ASP A 94 -2.02 -14.04 -9.05
C ASP A 94 -3.16 -14.77 -8.31
N GLY A 95 -3.95 -14.04 -7.52
CA GLY A 95 -5.06 -14.63 -6.77
C GLY A 95 -6.22 -15.16 -7.62
N GLU A 96 -6.25 -14.88 -8.92
CA GLU A 96 -7.24 -15.40 -9.85
C GLU A 96 -6.82 -16.72 -10.47
N THR A 97 -5.52 -16.86 -10.76
CA THR A 97 -4.94 -18.05 -11.39
C THR A 97 -4.53 -19.12 -10.38
N ILE A 98 -4.08 -18.72 -9.19
CA ILE A 98 -3.67 -19.63 -8.12
C ILE A 98 -4.68 -19.58 -6.98
N ARG A 99 -5.74 -20.37 -7.09
CA ARG A 99 -6.82 -20.44 -6.09
C ARG A 99 -6.67 -21.60 -5.13
N ARG A 100 -6.01 -22.67 -5.55
CA ARG A 100 -5.84 -23.92 -4.81
C ARG A 100 -4.38 -24.34 -4.76
N PRO A 101 -3.94 -25.08 -3.74
CA PRO A 101 -2.59 -25.64 -3.71
C PRO A 101 -2.23 -26.50 -4.96
N ALA A 102 -3.22 -27.09 -5.61
CA ALA A 102 -3.04 -27.86 -6.84
C ALA A 102 -2.57 -26.97 -8.01
N ASP A 103 -3.09 -25.74 -8.12
CA ASP A 103 -2.74 -24.81 -9.18
C ASP A 103 -1.27 -24.39 -9.05
N ALA A 104 -0.82 -24.10 -7.84
CA ALA A 104 0.60 -23.80 -7.55
C ALA A 104 1.51 -24.99 -7.89
N ARG A 105 1.10 -26.22 -7.55
CA ARG A 105 1.87 -27.44 -7.89
C ARG A 105 1.95 -27.67 -9.40
N ALA A 106 0.85 -27.40 -10.14
CA ALA A 106 0.85 -27.51 -11.60
C ALA A 106 1.81 -26.49 -12.22
N LEU A 107 1.77 -25.24 -11.79
CA LEU A 107 2.70 -24.20 -12.24
C LEU A 107 4.15 -24.56 -11.94
N ASN A 108 4.45 -25.03 -10.74
CA ASN A 108 5.81 -25.44 -10.36
C ASN A 108 6.33 -26.61 -11.22
N ARG A 109 5.47 -27.52 -11.66
CA ARG A 109 5.86 -28.59 -12.61
C ARG A 109 6.28 -28.01 -13.96
N LEU A 110 5.49 -27.06 -14.51
CA LEU A 110 5.82 -26.38 -15.78
C LEU A 110 7.15 -25.61 -15.67
N LEU A 111 7.38 -24.93 -14.54
CA LEU A 111 8.63 -24.24 -14.25
C LEU A 111 9.82 -25.19 -14.14
N ALA A 112 9.65 -26.32 -13.47
CA ALA A 112 10.69 -27.33 -13.32
C ALA A 112 11.02 -28.03 -14.66
N ALA A 113 10.02 -28.24 -15.51
CA ALA A 113 10.19 -28.79 -16.86
C ALA A 113 10.77 -27.80 -17.87
N GLY A 114 10.95 -26.51 -17.50
CA GLY A 114 11.40 -25.47 -18.43
C GLY A 114 10.36 -25.15 -19.52
N GLU A 115 9.09 -25.34 -19.23
CA GLU A 115 7.98 -25.12 -20.17
C GLU A 115 7.44 -23.69 -20.14
N LEU A 116 8.02 -22.81 -19.34
CA LEU A 116 7.68 -21.38 -19.27
C LEU A 116 8.90 -20.53 -19.57
N ASP A 117 8.72 -19.54 -20.44
CA ASP A 117 9.73 -18.55 -20.81
C ASP A 117 9.54 -17.24 -20.03
N VAL A 118 8.27 -16.89 -19.75
CA VAL A 118 7.91 -15.66 -19.00
C VAL A 118 6.89 -15.99 -17.92
N VAL A 119 7.15 -15.52 -16.70
CA VAL A 119 6.21 -15.57 -15.58
C VAL A 119 5.81 -14.15 -15.20
N ILE A 120 4.51 -13.87 -15.19
CA ILE A 120 3.95 -12.57 -14.80
C ILE A 120 3.15 -12.75 -13.53
N GLY A 121 3.40 -11.94 -12.51
CA GLY A 121 2.58 -12.06 -11.30
C GLY A 121 2.84 -11.03 -10.23
N THR A 122 2.14 -11.24 -9.12
CA THR A 122 2.20 -10.38 -7.93
C THR A 122 3.09 -11.01 -6.86
N GLN A 123 2.99 -10.56 -5.60
CA GLN A 123 3.76 -11.09 -4.45
C GLN A 123 3.70 -12.63 -4.30
N MET A 124 2.76 -13.30 -4.96
CA MET A 124 2.70 -14.76 -4.95
C MET A 124 3.90 -15.43 -5.63
N ILE A 125 4.60 -14.71 -6.52
CA ILE A 125 5.82 -15.19 -7.21
C ILE A 125 6.91 -15.57 -6.19
N PHE A 126 7.07 -14.77 -5.12
CA PHE A 126 8.08 -15.00 -4.08
C PHE A 126 7.86 -16.30 -3.27
N ARG A 127 6.72 -16.97 -3.45
CA ARG A 127 6.40 -18.25 -2.77
C ARG A 127 6.59 -19.47 -3.67
N LEU A 128 7.14 -19.29 -4.86
CA LEU A 128 7.28 -20.36 -5.85
C LEU A 128 8.67 -21.05 -5.82
N GLY A 129 9.61 -20.59 -4.99
CA GLY A 129 10.97 -21.14 -4.94
C GLY A 129 11.73 -20.90 -6.24
N LEU A 130 11.72 -19.65 -6.72
CA LEU A 130 12.34 -19.24 -7.99
C LEU A 130 13.65 -18.46 -7.79
N GLU A 131 14.19 -18.45 -6.58
CA GLU A 131 15.43 -17.74 -6.23
C GLU A 131 16.59 -18.22 -7.12
N GLY A 132 17.32 -17.27 -7.69
CA GLY A 132 18.48 -17.53 -8.55
C GLY A 132 18.15 -18.20 -9.90
N ARG A 133 16.88 -18.24 -10.34
CA ARG A 133 16.48 -18.97 -11.55
C ARG A 133 16.24 -18.10 -12.78
N ALA A 134 15.88 -16.85 -12.59
CA ALA A 134 15.53 -15.95 -13.70
C ALA A 134 16.76 -15.28 -14.29
N LEU A 135 16.87 -15.27 -15.61
CA LEU A 135 17.88 -14.46 -16.31
C LEU A 135 17.53 -12.97 -16.25
N CYS A 136 16.25 -12.65 -16.31
CA CYS A 136 15.75 -11.29 -16.20
C CYS A 136 14.57 -11.22 -15.23
N VAL A 137 14.64 -10.31 -14.27
CA VAL A 137 13.50 -9.93 -13.43
C VAL A 137 13.18 -8.48 -13.73
N ALA A 138 11.94 -8.17 -14.07
CA ALA A 138 11.51 -6.81 -14.40
C ALA A 138 10.34 -6.36 -13.53
N LEU A 139 10.41 -5.12 -13.07
CA LEU A 139 9.32 -4.40 -12.43
C LEU A 139 8.87 -3.27 -13.37
N PRO A 140 7.83 -3.48 -14.19
CA PRO A 140 7.38 -2.49 -15.19
C PRO A 140 6.79 -1.22 -14.60
N ASP A 141 6.37 -1.25 -13.34
CA ASP A 141 5.79 -0.11 -12.63
C ASP A 141 6.16 -0.21 -11.13
N ALA A 142 7.39 0.17 -10.81
CA ALA A 142 7.85 0.18 -9.41
C ALA A 142 7.15 1.29 -8.60
N ASP A 143 6.74 2.37 -9.26
CA ASP A 143 6.09 3.50 -8.62
C ASP A 143 4.76 3.11 -7.96
N ALA A 144 4.03 2.15 -8.52
CA ALA A 144 2.77 1.66 -7.95
C ALA A 144 2.89 1.19 -6.50
N GLY A 145 4.04 0.63 -6.10
CA GLY A 145 4.30 0.22 -4.72
C GLY A 145 4.57 1.39 -3.77
N LEU A 146 5.25 2.42 -4.26
CA LEU A 146 5.51 3.65 -3.51
C LEU A 146 4.25 4.50 -3.35
N HIS A 147 3.28 4.33 -4.25
CA HIS A 147 2.01 5.05 -4.30
C HIS A 147 0.94 4.51 -3.34
N ILE A 148 1.22 3.44 -2.61
CA ILE A 148 0.30 2.93 -1.59
C ILE A 148 0.18 3.99 -0.48
N PRO A 149 -1.05 4.41 -0.12
CA PRO A 149 -1.26 5.40 0.92
C PRO A 149 -1.05 4.79 2.33
N ASP A 150 0.17 4.39 2.62
CA ASP A 150 0.61 3.81 3.89
C ASP A 150 2.01 4.35 4.20
N PHE A 151 2.29 4.71 5.45
CA PHE A 151 3.62 5.22 5.83
C PHE A 151 4.74 4.17 5.65
N ARG A 152 4.37 2.88 5.55
CA ARG A 152 5.29 1.77 5.25
C ARG A 152 5.46 1.50 3.75
N SER A 153 4.93 2.35 2.86
CA SER A 153 4.98 2.07 1.41
C SER A 153 6.41 1.94 0.90
N ALA A 154 7.31 2.84 1.34
CA ALA A 154 8.72 2.81 0.98
C ALA A 154 9.43 1.55 1.50
N GLU A 155 9.21 1.19 2.76
CA GLU A 155 9.75 -0.05 3.37
C GLU A 155 9.28 -1.30 2.63
N ARG A 156 7.98 -1.41 2.38
CA ARG A 156 7.43 -2.55 1.64
C ARG A 156 7.95 -2.64 0.21
N MET A 157 8.13 -1.48 -0.43
CA MET A 157 8.70 -1.45 -1.78
C MET A 157 10.16 -1.87 -1.77
N TYR A 158 10.95 -1.39 -0.80
CA TYR A 158 12.35 -1.80 -0.64
C TYR A 158 12.48 -3.31 -0.45
N HIS A 159 11.67 -3.92 0.44
CA HIS A 159 11.64 -5.38 0.61
C HIS A 159 11.23 -6.10 -0.68
N ALA A 160 10.18 -5.64 -1.36
CA ALA A 160 9.75 -6.25 -2.61
C ALA A 160 10.82 -6.16 -3.72
N LEU A 161 11.60 -5.09 -3.76
CA LEU A 161 12.73 -4.94 -4.68
C LEU A 161 13.86 -5.92 -4.34
N ARG A 162 14.15 -6.12 -3.05
CA ARG A 162 15.14 -7.11 -2.60
C ARG A 162 14.70 -8.53 -2.94
N ASP A 163 13.45 -8.88 -2.60
CA ASP A 163 12.89 -10.19 -2.95
C ASP A 163 12.93 -10.43 -4.46
N ALA A 164 12.65 -9.39 -5.27
CA ALA A 164 12.74 -9.49 -6.73
C ALA A 164 14.19 -9.67 -7.22
N ALA A 165 15.16 -9.02 -6.57
CA ALA A 165 16.57 -9.19 -6.91
C ALA A 165 17.04 -10.63 -6.65
N GLU A 166 16.56 -11.27 -5.58
CA GLU A 166 16.88 -12.66 -5.24
C GLU A 166 16.37 -13.67 -6.26
N LEU A 167 15.32 -13.36 -7.04
CA LEU A 167 14.83 -14.21 -8.11
C LEU A 167 15.79 -14.27 -9.30
N ALA A 168 16.61 -13.22 -9.50
CA ALA A 168 17.56 -13.17 -10.59
C ALA A 168 18.76 -14.07 -10.32
N ARG A 169 19.33 -14.64 -11.38
CA ARG A 169 20.64 -15.31 -11.31
C ARG A 169 21.70 -14.34 -10.84
N PRO A 170 22.82 -14.84 -10.30
CA PRO A 170 23.99 -13.99 -10.05
C PRO A 170 24.38 -13.17 -11.30
N ALA A 171 24.87 -11.97 -11.09
CA ALA A 171 25.31 -11.11 -12.19
C ALA A 171 26.42 -11.76 -13.05
N SER A 172 27.28 -12.58 -12.43
CA SER A 172 28.30 -13.39 -13.11
C SER A 172 27.72 -14.41 -14.09
N GLU A 173 26.45 -14.82 -13.90
CA GLU A 173 25.69 -15.71 -14.79
C GLU A 173 24.77 -14.95 -15.75
N GLY A 174 24.91 -13.62 -15.83
CA GLY A 174 24.13 -12.73 -16.69
C GLY A 174 22.76 -12.34 -16.14
N GLY A 175 22.48 -12.63 -14.86
CA GLY A 175 21.22 -12.22 -14.20
C GLY A 175 21.07 -10.71 -14.17
N ARG A 176 19.84 -10.22 -14.40
CA ARG A 176 19.52 -8.79 -14.43
C ARG A 176 18.22 -8.50 -13.71
N LEU A 177 18.22 -7.41 -12.94
CA LEU A 177 17.02 -6.79 -12.40
C LEU A 177 16.77 -5.47 -13.13
N LEU A 178 15.60 -5.32 -13.74
CA LEU A 178 15.17 -4.12 -14.45
C LEU A 178 14.04 -3.45 -13.67
N ILE A 179 14.25 -2.22 -13.25
CA ILE A 179 13.26 -1.43 -12.49
C ILE A 179 12.83 -0.25 -13.35
N GLN A 180 11.58 -0.26 -13.81
CA GLN A 180 11.00 0.88 -14.49
C GLN A 180 10.35 1.79 -13.47
N THR A 181 10.85 3.02 -13.36
CA THR A 181 10.40 4.02 -12.38
C THR A 181 10.55 5.43 -12.93
N ARG A 182 9.69 6.35 -12.49
CA ARG A 182 9.83 7.81 -12.64
C ARG A 182 10.42 8.47 -11.39
N LEU A 183 10.62 7.68 -10.33
CA LEU A 183 11.12 8.12 -9.02
C LEU A 183 12.49 7.50 -8.75
N ALA A 184 13.41 7.58 -9.71
CA ALA A 184 14.75 6.98 -9.59
C ALA A 184 15.56 7.52 -8.40
N ASP A 185 15.26 8.75 -7.97
CA ASP A 185 15.83 9.45 -6.82
C ASP A 185 15.18 9.05 -5.46
N HIS A 186 14.16 8.18 -5.46
CA HIS A 186 13.53 7.73 -4.23
C HIS A 186 14.48 6.82 -3.44
N HIS A 187 14.61 7.05 -2.13
CA HIS A 187 15.60 6.36 -1.27
C HIS A 187 15.51 4.81 -1.34
N ALA A 188 14.32 4.24 -1.50
CA ALA A 188 14.16 2.79 -1.67
C ALA A 188 14.76 2.26 -2.99
N ILE A 189 14.69 3.04 -4.07
CA ILE A 189 15.26 2.67 -5.38
C ILE A 189 16.77 2.87 -5.35
N MET A 190 17.24 4.02 -4.85
CA MET A 190 18.65 4.35 -4.76
C MET A 190 19.42 3.35 -3.90
N ALA A 191 18.91 3.01 -2.72
CA ALA A 191 19.57 2.08 -1.81
C ALA A 191 19.75 0.69 -2.43
N LEU A 192 18.75 0.20 -3.16
CA LEU A 192 18.90 -1.06 -3.90
C LEU A 192 19.94 -0.95 -5.01
N SER A 193 19.94 0.14 -5.77
CA SER A 193 20.88 0.36 -6.89
C SER A 193 22.32 0.44 -6.42
N CYS A 194 22.56 1.02 -5.24
CA CYS A 194 23.88 1.10 -4.61
C CYS A 194 24.29 -0.16 -3.85
N GLY A 195 23.33 -1.08 -3.60
CA GLY A 195 23.57 -2.26 -2.75
C GLY A 195 23.81 -1.92 -1.26
N ASP A 196 23.36 -0.74 -0.81
CA ASP A 196 23.59 -0.22 0.53
C ASP A 196 22.26 -0.08 1.31
N GLU A 197 21.96 -1.06 2.15
CA GLU A 197 20.76 -1.07 3.00
C GLU A 197 20.78 0.06 4.04
N GLU A 198 21.95 0.48 4.53
CA GLU A 198 22.04 1.51 5.54
C GLU A 198 21.54 2.87 5.00
N VAL A 199 21.74 3.13 3.71
CA VAL A 199 21.19 4.32 3.05
C VAL A 199 19.68 4.36 3.17
N PHE A 200 19.01 3.23 2.89
CA PHE A 200 17.56 3.11 3.06
C PHE A 200 17.15 3.35 4.51
N VAL A 201 17.77 2.60 5.44
CA VAL A 201 17.41 2.63 6.87
C VAL A 201 17.53 4.04 7.45
N ARG A 202 18.65 4.74 7.19
CA ARG A 202 18.88 6.11 7.69
C ARG A 202 17.83 7.09 7.18
N GLN A 203 17.51 7.06 5.89
CA GLN A 203 16.55 8.00 5.31
C GLN A 203 15.11 7.69 5.75
N GLU A 204 14.73 6.43 5.80
CA GLU A 204 13.42 6.01 6.27
C GLU A 204 13.21 6.35 7.76
N GLN A 205 14.23 6.15 8.60
CA GLN A 205 14.19 6.53 10.01
C GLN A 205 14.03 8.04 10.18
N ALA A 206 14.82 8.85 9.49
CA ALA A 206 14.72 10.31 9.56
C ALA A 206 13.30 10.79 9.17
N PHE A 207 12.74 10.24 8.10
CA PHE A 207 11.38 10.54 7.65
C PHE A 207 10.33 10.18 8.72
N ARG A 208 10.40 8.97 9.29
CA ARG A 208 9.47 8.53 10.33
C ARG A 208 9.59 9.34 11.60
N GLN A 209 10.80 9.71 12.00
CA GLN A 209 11.03 10.56 13.15
C GLN A 209 10.40 11.94 12.97
N MET A 210 10.66 12.58 11.83
CA MET A 210 10.10 13.90 11.50
C MET A 210 8.56 13.89 11.52
N LEU A 211 7.94 12.82 11.02
CA LEU A 211 6.50 12.69 10.91
C LEU A 211 5.86 11.99 12.12
N GLN A 212 6.65 11.66 13.13
CA GLN A 212 6.17 10.94 14.32
C GLN A 212 5.42 9.65 13.93
N TYR A 213 6.08 8.76 13.16
CA TYR A 213 5.61 7.40 12.87
C TYR A 213 6.41 6.36 13.69
N PRO A 214 5.91 5.12 13.81
CA PRO A 214 6.68 4.05 14.46
C PRO A 214 8.10 3.91 13.85
N PRO A 215 9.14 3.70 14.71
CA PRO A 215 9.09 3.31 16.14
C PRO A 215 8.99 4.47 17.13
N TRP A 216 9.03 5.74 16.71
CA TRP A 216 8.99 6.90 17.63
C TRP A 216 7.63 7.11 18.29
N THR A 217 6.56 6.64 17.65
CA THR A 217 5.21 6.60 18.20
C THR A 217 4.60 5.24 18.01
N ARG A 218 3.51 4.99 18.71
CA ARG A 218 2.66 3.81 18.53
C ARG A 218 1.37 4.24 17.83
N LEU A 219 0.79 3.34 17.09
CA LEU A 219 -0.45 3.59 16.36
C LEU A 219 -1.56 2.69 16.89
N VAL A 220 -2.75 3.26 17.04
CA VAL A 220 -3.98 2.48 17.27
C VAL A 220 -4.98 2.91 16.22
N ARG A 221 -5.40 1.96 15.37
CA ARG A 221 -6.44 2.17 14.36
C ARG A 221 -7.79 1.71 14.93
N LEU A 222 -8.78 2.54 14.73
CA LEU A 222 -10.15 2.28 15.14
C LEU A 222 -11.03 2.29 13.89
N ASP A 223 -11.74 1.20 13.68
CA ASP A 223 -12.62 1.03 12.51
C ASP A 223 -14.08 1.03 12.95
N VAL A 224 -14.92 1.83 12.28
CA VAL A 224 -16.37 1.78 12.41
C VAL A 224 -16.94 1.23 11.11
N SER A 225 -17.73 0.17 11.18
CA SER A 225 -18.33 -0.41 9.99
C SER A 225 -19.82 -0.73 10.11
N GLY A 226 -20.56 -0.61 9.01
CA GLY A 226 -22.01 -0.84 8.96
C GLY A 226 -22.55 -0.86 7.55
N THR A 227 -23.83 -1.19 7.41
CA THR A 227 -24.50 -1.31 6.10
C THR A 227 -24.98 0.02 5.54
N GLN A 228 -25.10 1.07 6.37
CA GLN A 228 -25.55 2.40 5.97
C GLN A 228 -24.42 3.41 6.17
N GLU A 229 -23.95 4.03 5.09
CA GLU A 229 -22.79 4.94 5.11
C GLU A 229 -22.99 6.13 6.06
N ALA A 230 -24.16 6.76 6.01
CA ALA A 230 -24.46 7.91 6.84
C ALA A 230 -24.39 7.59 8.35
N MET A 231 -24.87 6.41 8.74
CA MET A 231 -24.79 5.96 10.15
C MET A 231 -23.35 5.67 10.58
N VAL A 232 -22.54 5.07 9.68
CA VAL A 232 -21.13 4.78 9.95
C VAL A 232 -20.34 6.08 10.11
N SER A 233 -20.51 7.03 9.19
CA SER A 233 -19.87 8.34 9.27
C SER A 233 -20.21 9.06 10.56
N GLN A 234 -21.50 9.16 10.88
CA GLN A 234 -21.97 9.84 12.11
C GLN A 234 -21.45 9.17 13.39
N ALA A 235 -21.37 7.84 13.41
CA ALA A 235 -20.81 7.11 14.55
C ALA A 235 -19.31 7.33 14.68
N ALA A 236 -18.58 7.37 13.55
CA ALA A 236 -17.16 7.67 13.54
C ALA A 236 -16.86 9.10 13.99
N ASP A 237 -17.68 10.08 13.60
CA ASP A 237 -17.56 11.48 14.06
C ASP A 237 -17.74 11.58 15.57
N ARG A 238 -18.76 10.91 16.12
CA ARG A 238 -18.99 10.85 17.57
C ARG A 238 -17.82 10.23 18.32
N TRP A 239 -17.35 9.07 17.84
CA TRP A 239 -16.20 8.40 18.47
C TRP A 239 -14.94 9.26 18.42
N ALA A 240 -14.66 9.89 17.29
CA ALA A 240 -13.53 10.83 17.17
C ALA A 240 -13.63 12.02 18.09
N ALA A 241 -14.84 12.56 18.32
CA ALA A 241 -15.06 13.67 19.27
C ALA A 241 -14.75 13.24 20.70
N LEU A 242 -15.22 12.07 21.13
CA LEU A 242 -14.92 11.51 22.46
C LEU A 242 -13.42 11.25 22.64
N LEU A 243 -12.77 10.66 21.63
CA LEU A 243 -11.33 10.42 21.63
C LEU A 243 -10.54 11.72 21.77
N LYS A 244 -10.89 12.76 21.01
CA LYS A 244 -10.23 14.07 21.07
C LYS A 244 -10.43 14.74 22.45
N ALA A 245 -11.62 14.64 23.02
CA ALA A 245 -11.88 15.16 24.36
C ALA A 245 -11.07 14.44 25.44
N GLN A 246 -10.94 13.12 25.35
CA GLN A 246 -10.14 12.32 26.28
C GLN A 246 -8.61 12.48 26.06
N ALA A 247 -8.18 12.83 24.85
CA ALA A 247 -6.77 13.06 24.52
C ALA A 247 -6.29 14.46 24.94
N ALA A 248 -7.20 15.41 25.12
CA ALA A 248 -6.86 16.79 25.43
C ALA A 248 -6.11 16.92 26.80
N GLY A 249 -4.94 17.54 26.75
CA GLY A 249 -4.11 17.79 27.95
C GLY A 249 -3.45 16.54 28.54
N ARG A 250 -3.48 15.39 27.85
CA ARG A 250 -2.77 14.19 28.33
C ARG A 250 -1.27 14.24 28.06
N GLU A 251 -0.53 13.77 29.06
CA GLU A 251 0.89 13.43 28.94
C GLU A 251 1.07 11.92 29.12
N PRO A 252 1.80 11.20 28.26
CA PRO A 252 2.39 11.70 27.01
C PRO A 252 1.34 12.06 25.95
N MET A 253 1.69 12.98 25.06
CA MET A 253 0.78 13.51 24.01
C MET A 253 0.13 12.39 23.18
N VAL A 254 -1.18 12.49 23.03
CA VAL A 254 -1.99 11.60 22.19
C VAL A 254 -2.64 12.43 21.09
N VAL A 255 -2.37 12.09 19.83
CA VAL A 255 -2.92 12.77 18.67
C VAL A 255 -3.98 11.88 18.00
N VAL A 256 -5.19 12.42 17.83
CA VAL A 256 -6.32 11.74 17.16
C VAL A 256 -6.50 12.32 15.78
N LEU A 257 -6.33 11.51 14.74
CA LEU A 257 -6.50 11.84 13.32
C LEU A 257 -7.79 11.22 12.78
N GLY A 258 -8.45 11.94 11.91
CA GLY A 258 -9.73 11.52 11.33
C GLY A 258 -10.94 12.08 12.10
N PRO A 259 -12.15 11.50 11.90
CA PRO A 259 -12.39 10.27 11.13
C PRO A 259 -12.25 10.47 9.61
N SER A 260 -12.05 9.37 8.90
CA SER A 260 -12.04 9.36 7.44
C SER A 260 -12.55 8.03 6.89
N PRO A 261 -13.12 8.00 5.67
CA PRO A 261 -13.40 6.73 5.00
C PRO A 261 -12.12 5.89 4.89
N ALA A 262 -12.24 4.60 5.16
CA ALA A 262 -11.14 3.66 4.92
C ALA A 262 -10.73 3.66 3.43
N PRO A 263 -9.49 3.27 3.06
CA PRO A 263 -9.07 3.16 1.66
C PRO A 263 -10.00 2.30 0.80
N HIS A 264 -10.57 1.26 1.40
CA HIS A 264 -11.68 0.48 0.84
C HIS A 264 -12.97 0.82 1.59
N VAL A 265 -13.66 1.86 1.15
CA VAL A 265 -14.88 2.37 1.79
C VAL A 265 -15.95 1.30 1.95
N LEU A 266 -16.10 0.42 0.95
CA LEU A 266 -17.06 -0.69 0.96
C LEU A 266 -16.32 -2.05 0.95
N ARG A 267 -16.44 -2.82 2.04
CA ARG A 267 -15.85 -4.15 2.19
C ARG A 267 -16.97 -5.15 2.53
N ARG A 268 -17.17 -6.15 1.67
CA ARG A 268 -18.19 -7.20 1.85
C ARG A 268 -19.59 -6.66 2.21
N GLY A 269 -20.02 -5.61 1.50
CA GLY A 269 -21.32 -4.97 1.71
C GLY A 269 -21.41 -4.06 2.96
N ARG A 270 -20.30 -3.76 3.62
CA ARG A 270 -20.24 -2.83 4.76
C ARG A 270 -19.36 -1.63 4.43
N TYR A 271 -19.87 -0.45 4.69
CA TYR A 271 -19.08 0.79 4.71
C TYR A 271 -18.14 0.76 5.90
N CYS A 272 -16.92 1.30 5.73
CA CYS A 272 -15.90 1.33 6.77
C CYS A 272 -15.28 2.73 6.85
N TRP A 273 -15.23 3.27 8.06
CA TRP A 273 -14.55 4.52 8.43
C TRP A 273 -13.52 4.25 9.49
N GLN A 274 -12.44 5.01 9.47
CA GLN A 274 -11.31 4.81 10.39
C GLN A 274 -10.94 6.09 11.13
N ILE A 275 -10.43 5.90 12.33
CA ILE A 275 -9.80 6.92 13.17
C ILE A 275 -8.42 6.38 13.53
N LEU A 276 -7.42 7.25 13.55
CA LEU A 276 -6.05 6.87 13.91
C LEU A 276 -5.59 7.64 15.13
N ILE A 277 -5.10 6.92 16.13
CA ILE A 277 -4.43 7.49 17.30
C ILE A 277 -2.92 7.32 17.08
N LYS A 278 -2.17 8.41 17.26
CA LYS A 278 -0.71 8.42 17.41
C LYS A 278 -0.37 8.78 18.85
N SER A 279 0.44 7.97 19.51
CA SER A 279 0.85 8.23 20.90
C SER A 279 2.29 7.76 21.14
N ALA A 280 3.03 8.46 21.95
CA ALA A 280 4.35 8.01 22.43
C ALA A 280 4.23 6.78 23.35
N SER A 281 3.09 6.61 24.05
CA SER A 281 2.79 5.45 24.89
C SER A 281 1.67 4.62 24.26
N LEU A 282 1.90 3.31 24.16
CA LEU A 282 0.89 2.37 23.68
C LEU A 282 -0.29 2.31 24.66
N GLU A 283 0.00 2.26 25.94
CA GLU A 283 -0.98 2.16 27.02
C GLU A 283 -1.92 3.36 27.00
N ALA A 284 -1.39 4.59 26.86
CA ALA A 284 -2.20 5.80 26.80
C ALA A 284 -3.14 5.81 25.59
N GLY A 285 -2.65 5.43 24.42
CA GLY A 285 -3.49 5.34 23.21
C GLY A 285 -4.54 4.24 23.29
N LYS A 286 -4.17 3.06 23.81
CA LYS A 286 -5.07 1.92 23.99
C LYS A 286 -6.15 2.18 25.05
N GLU A 287 -5.78 2.76 26.18
CA GLU A 287 -6.73 3.07 27.26
C GLU A 287 -7.87 3.96 26.77
N ILE A 288 -7.52 5.05 26.07
CA ILE A 288 -8.51 5.97 25.50
C ILE A 288 -9.40 5.24 24.49
N ALA A 289 -8.80 4.43 23.61
CA ALA A 289 -9.54 3.69 22.59
C ALA A 289 -10.55 2.72 23.19
N VAL A 290 -10.16 1.94 24.22
CA VAL A 290 -11.03 0.94 24.86
C VAL A 290 -12.16 1.64 25.64
N ARG A 291 -11.83 2.65 26.47
CA ARG A 291 -12.82 3.37 27.26
C ARG A 291 -13.88 4.03 26.39
N THR A 292 -13.48 4.77 25.36
CA THR A 292 -14.42 5.46 24.47
C THR A 292 -15.22 4.50 23.58
N ARG A 293 -14.68 3.31 23.27
CA ARG A 293 -15.42 2.27 22.55
C ARG A 293 -16.64 1.82 23.34
N GLU A 294 -16.50 1.55 24.63
CA GLU A 294 -17.62 1.12 25.48
C GLU A 294 -18.75 2.16 25.49
N ASP A 295 -18.41 3.46 25.48
CA ASP A 295 -19.39 4.53 25.47
C ASP A 295 -20.18 4.56 24.15
N VAL A 296 -19.50 4.52 22.98
CA VAL A 296 -20.17 4.52 21.68
C VAL A 296 -20.95 3.24 21.38
N GLU A 297 -20.50 2.08 21.88
CA GLU A 297 -21.24 0.82 21.75
C GLU A 297 -22.56 0.81 22.53
N ARG A 298 -22.57 1.37 23.75
CA ARG A 298 -23.78 1.52 24.56
C ARG A 298 -24.86 2.36 23.86
N GLU A 299 -24.43 3.44 23.21
CA GLU A 299 -25.31 4.34 22.48
C GLU A 299 -25.83 3.72 21.17
N SER A 300 -25.04 2.85 20.53
CA SER A 300 -25.28 2.34 19.17
C SER A 300 -25.96 0.96 19.11
N ARG A 301 -26.45 0.41 20.24
CA ARG A 301 -26.98 -0.97 20.35
C ARG A 301 -28.07 -1.37 19.34
N ARG A 302 -28.68 -0.44 18.61
CA ARG A 302 -29.75 -0.70 17.63
C ARG A 302 -29.32 -0.58 16.17
N GLY A 303 -28.06 -0.22 15.86
CA GLY A 303 -27.68 0.22 14.50
C GLY A 303 -26.92 -0.80 13.63
N GLY A 304 -26.63 -2.00 14.13
CA GLY A 304 -25.83 -2.99 13.36
C GLY A 304 -24.41 -2.54 13.04
N LEU A 305 -23.91 -1.53 13.75
CA LEU A 305 -22.54 -1.02 13.66
C LEU A 305 -21.58 -1.98 14.36
N ARG A 306 -20.32 -2.00 13.86
CA ARG A 306 -19.19 -2.70 14.50
C ARG A 306 -18.09 -1.69 14.76
N TYR A 307 -17.43 -1.85 15.89
CA TYR A 307 -16.33 -1.02 16.38
C TYR A 307 -15.13 -1.93 16.65
N ASP A 308 -14.10 -1.81 15.84
CA ASP A 308 -12.88 -2.61 15.94
C ASP A 308 -11.70 -1.74 16.35
N ILE A 309 -10.80 -2.29 17.16
CA ILE A 309 -9.55 -1.65 17.57
C ILE A 309 -8.39 -2.54 17.13
N ASP A 310 -7.49 -1.98 16.34
CA ASP A 310 -6.28 -2.63 15.85
C ASP A 310 -5.06 -1.88 16.40
N VAL A 311 -4.30 -2.56 17.24
CA VAL A 311 -3.14 -1.99 17.95
C VAL A 311 -1.89 -2.32 17.15
N ASP A 312 -1.07 -1.32 16.85
CA ASP A 312 0.10 -1.40 15.98
C ASP A 312 -0.23 -2.07 14.64
N PRO A 313 -1.18 -1.52 13.87
CA PRO A 313 -1.66 -2.14 12.66
C PRO A 313 -0.52 -2.39 11.68
N VAL A 314 -0.45 -3.61 11.13
CA VAL A 314 0.55 -3.99 10.11
C VAL A 314 0.27 -3.28 8.79
N SER A 315 -0.97 -2.90 8.53
CA SER A 315 -1.37 -2.17 7.34
C SER A 315 -2.43 -1.14 7.70
N MET A 316 -2.29 0.06 7.13
CA MET A 316 -3.27 1.14 7.25
C MET A 316 -4.34 1.08 6.16
N ALA A 317 -4.28 0.12 5.27
CA ALA A 317 -5.18 -0.06 4.14
C ALA A 317 -5.90 -1.42 4.17
#